data_2449a9f6a5151265ca75991caf49b195
#
_entry.id   2449a9f6a5151265ca75991caf49b195
#
_cell.length_a   1.000
_cell.length_b   1.000
_cell.length_c   1.000
_cell.angle_alpha   90.00
_cell.angle_beta   90.00
_cell.angle_gamma   90.00
#
_symmetry.space_group_name_H-M   'P 1'
#
loop_
_entity.id
_entity.type
_entity.pdbx_description
1 polymer ?
#
loop_
_entity_poly.entity_id
_entity_poly.type
_entity_poly.pdbx_seq_one_letter_code
_entity_poly.pdbx_strand_id
1 'polypeptide(L)'
;MRIEQGYFFAGLFCVRRAGSFCVKKQKRGCRSKGDFCMMQIKKLTLTHKKDLRVILEDFQLVLNDGDKAVIIGEEGNGKSTLLKWMYDPALTEDYIESTGERIIGKERLGYLPQELPEAEKTKTVYEYFYEKEKFWDQTPKDLAVLARKFGLTEEFFYRDQQMSELSGGEKVKAQMMRLLMEDVTVLLLDEPSNDICLLYTSDAAD
;
A
#
# COMPACT_ATOMS: atom_id res chain seq x y z
N MET A 1 -20.52 8.77 -1.52
CA MET A 1 -19.28 9.50 -1.86
C MET A 1 -19.19 9.59 -3.37
N ARG A 2 -19.31 10.79 -3.97
CA ARG A 2 -19.29 10.96 -5.43
C ARG A 2 -17.87 10.75 -5.94
N ILE A 3 -17.70 9.78 -6.82
CA ILE A 3 -16.48 9.61 -7.61
C ILE A 3 -16.59 10.60 -8.76
N GLU A 4 -15.81 11.67 -8.75
CA GLU A 4 -15.65 12.53 -9.91
C GLU A 4 -14.81 11.77 -10.94
N GLN A 5 -15.33 11.69 -12.17
CA GLN A 5 -14.72 11.00 -13.30
C GLN A 5 -13.32 11.55 -13.58
N GLY A 6 -12.33 10.67 -13.63
CA GLY A 6 -10.97 10.97 -14.10
C GLY A 6 -9.84 10.91 -13.07
N TYR A 7 -10.09 10.58 -11.82
CA TYR A 7 -9.05 10.45 -10.80
C TYR A 7 -8.93 9.01 -10.32
N PHE A 8 -7.76 8.41 -10.51
CA PHE A 8 -7.41 7.10 -9.96
C PHE A 8 -6.84 7.24 -8.55
N PHE A 9 -7.25 6.36 -7.65
CA PHE A 9 -6.76 6.33 -6.26
C PHE A 9 -5.51 5.48 -6.17
N ALA A 10 -4.40 6.06 -5.74
CA ALA A 10 -3.22 5.31 -5.34
C ALA A 10 -2.82 5.73 -3.93
N GLY A 11 -2.93 4.81 -2.98
CA GLY A 11 -2.54 5.03 -1.59
C GLY A 11 -3.47 5.92 -0.75
N LEU A 12 -3.45 5.76 0.54
CA LEU A 12 -4.36 6.41 1.49
C LEU A 12 -3.86 7.80 1.96
N PHE A 13 -3.82 8.86 1.11
CA PHE A 13 -3.31 10.22 1.45
C PHE A 13 -3.95 11.40 0.71
N CYS A 14 -4.15 12.57 1.30
CA CYS A 14 -4.64 13.76 0.58
C CYS A 14 -4.32 15.13 1.19
N VAL A 15 -3.61 16.04 0.52
CA VAL A 15 -3.53 17.50 0.75
C VAL A 15 -3.66 18.27 -0.55
N ARG A 16 -4.42 19.38 -0.56
CA ARG A 16 -4.76 20.18 -1.74
C ARG A 16 -3.79 21.32 -2.00
N ARG A 17 -3.15 21.39 -3.18
CA ARG A 17 -2.88 22.63 -3.90
C ARG A 17 -2.68 22.40 -5.39
N ALA A 18 -2.93 23.46 -6.18
CA ALA A 18 -3.01 23.43 -7.63
C ALA A 18 -1.75 22.90 -8.32
N GLY A 19 -1.94 22.01 -9.31
CA GLY A 19 -0.91 21.45 -10.17
C GLY A 19 -0.48 20.05 -9.75
N SER A 20 -1.13 19.02 -10.28
CA SER A 20 -0.68 17.64 -10.43
C SER A 20 -0.80 16.67 -9.27
N PHE A 21 -0.62 17.03 -8.00
CA PHE A 21 -0.78 16.09 -6.87
C PHE A 21 -1.66 16.64 -5.76
N CYS A 22 -2.55 15.82 -5.24
CA CYS A 22 -3.34 16.14 -4.06
C CYS A 22 -3.21 15.02 -3.02
N VAL A 23 -2.74 15.34 -1.81
CA VAL A 23 -2.69 14.44 -0.66
C VAL A 23 -3.72 14.90 0.39
N LYS A 24 -4.77 14.13 0.76
CA LYS A 24 -5.71 14.44 1.86
C LYS A 24 -5.38 13.61 3.09
N LYS A 25 -5.17 14.19 4.21
CA LYS A 25 -4.95 13.56 5.50
C LYS A 25 -6.24 13.61 6.34
N GLN A 26 -6.80 12.47 6.72
CA GLN A 26 -7.93 12.40 7.65
C GLN A 26 -7.39 12.11 9.04
N LYS A 27 -7.40 13.10 9.92
CA LYS A 27 -7.08 12.89 11.33
C LYS A 27 -8.24 12.15 12.00
N ARG A 28 -8.00 11.00 12.61
CA ARG A 28 -8.88 10.51 13.67
C ARG A 28 -8.68 11.42 14.90
N GLY A 29 -9.78 11.77 15.55
CA GLY A 29 -9.78 12.69 16.69
C GLY A 29 -8.65 12.40 17.69
N CYS A 30 -7.91 13.44 18.00
CA CYS A 30 -6.73 13.46 18.84
C CYS A 30 -6.98 12.76 20.19
N ARG A 31 -6.30 11.65 20.45
CA ARG A 31 -6.02 11.21 21.82
C ARG A 31 -4.61 11.69 22.14
N SER A 32 -4.56 12.68 23.01
CA SER A 32 -3.35 13.25 23.59
C SER A 32 -2.48 12.17 24.24
N LYS A 33 -1.36 11.82 23.60
CA LYS A 33 -0.08 11.39 24.15
C LYS A 33 0.88 11.13 23.00
N GLY A 34 1.81 12.10 22.74
CA GLY A 34 2.97 11.99 21.87
C GLY A 34 2.63 11.49 20.45
N ASP A 35 2.40 12.38 19.49
CA ASP A 35 2.31 12.02 18.08
C ASP A 35 3.63 11.34 17.67
N PHE A 36 3.62 10.00 17.63
CA PHE A 36 4.76 9.23 17.14
C PHE A 36 4.77 9.35 15.62
N CYS A 37 5.76 10.06 15.10
CA CYS A 37 5.98 10.13 13.66
C CYS A 37 6.44 8.77 13.15
N MET A 38 5.61 8.09 12.36
CA MET A 38 5.91 6.79 11.76
C MET A 38 6.81 6.94 10.54
N MET A 39 6.52 7.93 9.69
CA MET A 39 7.27 8.20 8.48
C MET A 39 7.30 9.68 8.18
N GLN A 40 8.45 10.20 7.78
CA GLN A 40 8.59 11.58 7.33
C GLN A 40 9.39 11.64 6.01
N ILE A 41 8.89 12.42 5.07
CA ILE A 41 9.56 12.77 3.82
C ILE A 41 9.78 14.28 3.83
N LYS A 42 11.02 14.71 3.53
CA LYS A 42 11.39 16.11 3.49
C LYS A 42 11.98 16.46 2.15
N LYS A 43 11.44 17.52 1.53
CA LYS A 43 11.96 18.13 0.30
C LYS A 43 12.27 17.11 -0.80
N LEU A 44 11.39 16.13 -0.99
CA LEU A 44 11.56 15.11 -2.00
C LEU A 44 11.31 15.70 -3.38
N THR A 45 12.31 15.60 -4.25
CA THR A 45 12.17 15.82 -5.68
C THR A 45 12.49 14.54 -6.42
N LEU A 46 11.61 14.11 -7.32
CA LEU A 46 11.76 12.95 -8.18
C LEU A 46 11.84 13.39 -9.63
N THR A 47 12.92 13.02 -10.30
CA THR A 47 13.17 13.35 -11.71
C THR A 47 13.39 12.07 -12.50
N HIS A 48 12.73 11.92 -13.63
CA HIS A 48 12.92 10.79 -14.52
C HIS A 48 14.25 10.90 -15.27
N LYS A 49 15.14 9.90 -15.15
CA LYS A 49 16.52 9.97 -15.68
C LYS A 49 16.58 10.08 -17.21
N LYS A 50 15.62 9.50 -17.93
CA LYS A 50 15.65 9.40 -19.40
C LYS A 50 15.33 10.71 -20.11
N ASP A 51 14.34 11.45 -19.61
CA ASP A 51 13.81 12.68 -20.23
C ASP A 51 13.94 13.90 -19.33
N LEU A 52 14.58 13.75 -18.15
CA LEU A 52 14.77 14.78 -17.15
C LEU A 52 13.48 15.46 -16.70
N ARG A 53 12.34 14.79 -16.88
CA ARG A 53 11.04 15.29 -16.46
C ARG A 53 10.93 15.23 -14.94
N VAL A 54 10.67 16.37 -14.33
CA VAL A 54 10.35 16.45 -12.91
C VAL A 54 8.95 15.86 -12.69
N ILE A 55 8.88 14.78 -11.92
CA ILE A 55 7.64 14.09 -11.54
C ILE A 55 7.04 14.73 -10.29
N LEU A 56 7.89 15.07 -9.35
CA LEU A 56 7.53 15.64 -8.06
C LEU A 56 8.61 16.62 -7.60
N GLU A 57 8.20 17.77 -7.08
CA GLU A 57 9.11 18.82 -6.62
C GLU A 57 8.77 19.26 -5.20
N ASP A 58 9.81 19.37 -4.35
CA ASP A 58 9.73 19.80 -2.93
C ASP A 58 8.57 19.14 -2.14
N PHE A 59 8.33 17.87 -2.37
CA PHE A 59 7.27 17.15 -1.69
C PHE A 59 7.63 16.89 -0.23
N GLN A 60 6.65 17.12 0.64
CA GLN A 60 6.79 16.91 2.07
C GLN A 60 5.61 16.13 2.62
N LEU A 61 5.90 15.16 3.48
CA LEU A 61 4.90 14.32 4.09
C LEU A 61 5.32 13.92 5.50
N VAL A 62 4.38 13.97 6.43
CA VAL A 62 4.55 13.42 7.78
C VAL A 62 3.37 12.49 8.06
N LEU A 63 3.67 11.27 8.45
CA LEU A 63 2.73 10.25 8.86
C LEU A 63 2.86 9.96 10.33
N ASN A 64 1.78 10.05 11.06
CA ASN A 64 1.69 9.65 12.45
C ASN A 64 0.84 8.40 12.59
N ASP A 65 0.88 7.77 13.75
CA ASP A 65 0.03 6.63 14.06
C ASP A 65 -1.45 6.94 13.85
N GLY A 66 -2.16 6.01 13.19
CA GLY A 66 -3.57 6.13 12.85
C GLY A 66 -3.91 7.11 11.73
N ASP A 67 -2.93 7.79 11.13
CA ASP A 67 -3.19 8.61 9.96
C ASP A 67 -3.63 7.75 8.76
N LYS A 68 -4.65 8.23 8.06
CA LYS A 68 -5.04 7.70 6.76
C LYS A 68 -4.86 8.80 5.73
N ALA A 69 -4.17 8.53 4.65
CA ALA A 69 -3.81 9.52 3.67
C ALA A 69 -3.99 8.97 2.24
N VAL A 70 -4.43 9.74 1.24
CA VAL A 70 -4.67 9.35 -0.17
C VAL A 70 -3.90 10.26 -1.11
N ILE A 71 -3.12 9.69 -2.01
CA ILE A 71 -2.49 10.41 -3.12
C ILE A 71 -3.49 10.43 -4.29
N ILE A 72 -3.84 11.63 -4.77
CA ILE A 72 -4.75 11.81 -5.90
C ILE A 72 -3.99 12.55 -6.99
N GLY A 73 -4.10 12.06 -8.21
CA GLY A 73 -3.51 12.69 -9.40
C GLY A 73 -3.94 11.93 -10.65
N GLU A 74 -3.72 12.55 -11.80
CA GLU A 74 -4.00 11.94 -13.10
C GLU A 74 -3.14 10.69 -13.33
N GLU A 75 -3.54 9.85 -14.27
CA GLU A 75 -2.76 8.70 -14.71
C GLU A 75 -1.40 9.15 -15.27
N GLY A 76 -0.34 8.39 -15.01
CA GLY A 76 1.00 8.74 -15.46
C GLY A 76 1.73 9.83 -14.65
N ASN A 77 1.11 10.43 -13.62
CA ASN A 77 1.72 11.46 -12.78
C ASN A 77 2.70 10.92 -11.71
N GLY A 78 3.13 9.66 -11.79
CA GLY A 78 4.16 9.11 -10.92
C GLY A 78 3.69 8.73 -9.51
N LYS A 79 2.38 8.51 -9.28
CA LYS A 79 1.85 8.06 -7.99
C LYS A 79 2.48 6.74 -7.52
N SER A 80 2.51 5.74 -8.41
CA SER A 80 3.14 4.45 -8.15
C SER A 80 4.65 4.57 -7.94
N THR A 81 5.31 5.50 -8.66
CA THR A 81 6.73 5.79 -8.47
C THR A 81 6.99 6.36 -7.08
N LEU A 82 6.16 7.30 -6.62
CA LEU A 82 6.26 7.84 -5.27
C LEU A 82 6.04 6.75 -4.21
N LEU A 83 5.03 5.90 -4.36
CA LEU A 83 4.77 4.80 -3.41
C LEU A 83 5.91 3.78 -3.37
N LYS A 84 6.46 3.40 -4.53
CA LYS A 84 7.65 2.52 -4.61
C LYS A 84 8.84 3.16 -3.91
N TRP A 85 9.11 4.44 -4.18
CA TRP A 85 10.19 5.17 -3.51
C TRP A 85 9.95 5.29 -1.99
N MET A 86 8.72 5.50 -1.57
CA MET A 86 8.34 5.51 -0.15
C MET A 86 8.57 4.15 0.50
N TYR A 87 8.30 3.06 -0.20
CA TYR A 87 8.55 1.71 0.28
C TYR A 87 10.04 1.38 0.32
N ASP A 88 10.70 1.46 -0.83
CA ASP A 88 12.14 1.25 -0.98
C ASP A 88 12.66 2.08 -2.17
N PRO A 89 13.53 3.09 -1.92
CA PRO A 89 14.14 3.90 -2.98
C PRO A 89 14.87 3.08 -4.04
N ALA A 90 15.47 1.94 -3.67
CA ALA A 90 16.19 1.07 -4.59
C ALA A 90 15.30 0.57 -5.76
N LEU A 91 13.99 0.40 -5.53
CA LEU A 91 13.04 -0.01 -6.57
C LEU A 91 12.86 1.02 -7.71
N THR A 92 13.35 2.23 -7.52
CA THR A 92 13.20 3.32 -8.49
C THR A 92 14.53 3.85 -9.01
N GLU A 93 15.65 3.43 -8.44
CA GLU A 93 16.98 3.94 -8.76
C GLU A 93 17.35 3.81 -10.23
N ASP A 94 16.90 2.79 -10.94
CA ASP A 94 17.23 2.55 -12.34
C ASP A 94 16.70 3.66 -13.27
N TYR A 95 15.54 4.25 -12.93
CA TYR A 95 14.85 5.20 -13.83
C TYR A 95 14.52 6.54 -13.18
N ILE A 96 14.71 6.70 -11.86
CA ILE A 96 14.46 7.95 -11.11
C ILE A 96 15.74 8.43 -10.45
N GLU A 97 16.00 9.71 -10.58
CA GLU A 97 16.89 10.47 -9.73
C GLU A 97 16.07 11.12 -8.62
N SER A 98 16.48 10.92 -7.38
CA SER A 98 15.76 11.44 -6.21
C SER A 98 16.67 12.28 -5.33
N THR A 99 16.14 13.40 -4.84
CA THR A 99 16.77 14.23 -3.80
C THR A 99 15.78 14.42 -2.66
N GLY A 100 16.28 14.65 -1.44
CA GLY A 100 15.47 14.79 -0.25
C GLY A 100 15.73 13.69 0.78
N GLU A 101 14.98 13.72 1.88
CA GLU A 101 15.17 12.79 2.99
C GLU A 101 13.93 11.93 3.21
N ARG A 102 14.16 10.64 3.44
CA ARG A 102 13.17 9.67 3.89
C ARG A 102 13.54 9.20 5.28
N ILE A 103 12.75 9.55 6.27
CA ILE A 103 12.95 9.16 7.66
C ILE A 103 11.85 8.15 8.01
N ILE A 104 12.26 6.95 8.37
CA ILE A 104 11.40 5.89 8.87
C ILE A 104 11.94 5.52 10.24
N GLY A 105 11.06 5.49 11.24
CA GLY A 105 11.42 5.06 12.59
C GLY A 105 11.66 3.54 12.65
N LYS A 106 11.05 2.87 13.62
CA LYS A 106 11.08 1.40 13.75
C LYS A 106 9.96 0.72 12.95
N GLU A 107 9.40 1.42 11.97
CA GLU A 107 8.22 0.99 11.25
C GLU A 107 8.55 -0.09 10.23
N ARG A 108 7.62 -1.03 10.08
CA ARG A 108 7.65 -2.05 9.03
C ARG A 108 6.69 -1.63 7.92
N LEU A 109 7.24 -1.37 6.74
CA LEU A 109 6.47 -0.94 5.59
C LEU A 109 5.96 -2.17 4.83
N GLY A 110 4.69 -2.14 4.45
CA GLY A 110 4.10 -3.06 3.48
C GLY A 110 3.71 -2.32 2.22
N TYR A 111 4.00 -2.90 1.07
CA TYR A 111 3.62 -2.34 -0.22
C TYR A 111 2.73 -3.32 -0.98
N LEU A 112 1.54 -2.87 -1.34
CA LEU A 112 0.63 -3.56 -2.24
C LEU A 112 0.77 -2.94 -3.62
N PRO A 113 1.40 -3.61 -4.59
CA PRO A 113 1.50 -3.13 -5.96
C PRO A 113 0.14 -3.22 -6.67
N GLN A 114 -0.05 -2.40 -7.70
CA GLN A 114 -1.21 -2.42 -8.58
C GLN A 114 -1.39 -3.78 -9.26
N GLU A 115 -0.27 -4.39 -9.69
CA GLU A 115 -0.26 -5.73 -10.26
C GLU A 115 0.65 -6.66 -9.47
N LEU A 116 0.27 -7.94 -9.40
CA LEU A 116 1.11 -8.97 -8.81
C LEU A 116 2.42 -9.09 -9.60
N PRO A 117 3.60 -9.10 -8.94
CA PRO A 117 4.88 -9.29 -9.61
C PRO A 117 4.92 -10.60 -10.44
N GLU A 118 5.56 -10.55 -11.61
CA GLU A 118 5.62 -11.72 -12.54
C GLU A 118 6.19 -12.98 -11.86
N ALA A 119 7.21 -12.81 -11.01
CA ALA A 119 7.81 -13.91 -10.27
C ALA A 119 6.85 -14.60 -9.29
N GLU A 120 5.76 -13.93 -8.90
CA GLU A 120 4.76 -14.48 -7.97
C GLU A 120 3.54 -15.04 -8.70
N LYS A 121 3.34 -14.71 -9.97
CA LYS A 121 2.19 -15.16 -10.77
C LYS A 121 2.19 -16.68 -11.02
N THR A 122 3.37 -17.30 -11.11
CA THR A 122 3.54 -18.74 -11.37
C THR A 122 3.44 -19.61 -10.14
N LYS A 123 3.52 -19.04 -8.95
CA LYS A 123 3.38 -19.75 -7.67
C LYS A 123 1.95 -20.19 -7.45
N THR A 124 1.76 -21.32 -6.79
CA THR A 124 0.45 -21.67 -6.22
C THR A 124 0.11 -20.76 -5.05
N VAL A 125 -1.17 -20.68 -4.68
CA VAL A 125 -1.60 -19.91 -3.49
C VAL A 125 -0.88 -20.41 -2.26
N TYR A 126 -0.74 -21.74 -2.12
CA TYR A 126 -0.02 -22.34 -1.01
C TYR A 126 1.45 -21.89 -0.97
N GLU A 127 2.18 -22.00 -2.07
CA GLU A 127 3.59 -21.56 -2.16
C GLU A 127 3.75 -20.07 -1.86
N TYR A 128 2.81 -19.25 -2.33
CA TYR A 128 2.82 -17.81 -2.10
C TYR A 128 2.80 -17.43 -0.62
N PHE A 129 2.07 -18.18 0.22
CA PHE A 129 2.06 -18.00 1.67
C PHE A 129 3.16 -18.75 2.38
N TYR A 130 3.42 -19.99 1.98
CA TYR A 130 4.39 -20.91 2.58
C TYR A 130 5.82 -20.35 2.65
N GLU A 131 6.25 -19.57 1.67
CA GLU A 131 7.57 -18.93 1.65
C GLU A 131 7.79 -17.89 2.74
N LYS A 132 6.74 -17.49 3.44
CA LYS A 132 6.84 -16.48 4.51
C LYS A 132 6.96 -17.14 5.87
N GLU A 133 8.03 -16.80 6.61
CA GLU A 133 8.26 -17.32 7.96
C GLU A 133 7.03 -17.12 8.86
N LYS A 134 6.40 -15.95 8.79
CA LYS A 134 5.22 -15.60 9.57
C LYS A 134 3.98 -16.46 9.29
N PHE A 135 3.92 -17.15 8.16
CA PHE A 135 2.86 -18.11 7.88
C PHE A 135 2.92 -19.31 8.85
N TRP A 136 4.11 -19.74 9.20
CA TRP A 136 4.36 -20.85 10.12
C TRP A 136 4.07 -20.53 11.58
N ASP A 137 4.10 -19.24 11.92
CA ASP A 137 3.73 -18.76 13.25
C ASP A 137 2.20 -18.75 13.46
N GLN A 138 1.40 -18.87 12.37
CA GLN A 138 -0.04 -18.79 12.43
C GLN A 138 -0.66 -20.15 12.83
N THR A 139 -1.59 -20.12 13.77
CA THR A 139 -2.43 -21.31 14.05
C THR A 139 -3.54 -21.42 12.98
N PRO A 140 -4.11 -22.63 12.77
CA PRO A 140 -5.29 -22.80 11.89
C PRO A 140 -6.42 -21.82 12.24
N LYS A 141 -6.60 -21.52 13.52
CA LYS A 141 -7.62 -20.57 13.99
C LYS A 141 -7.30 -19.14 13.52
N ASP A 142 -6.03 -18.73 13.56
CA ASP A 142 -5.62 -17.39 13.12
C ASP A 142 -5.81 -17.24 11.60
N LEU A 143 -5.45 -18.28 10.83
CA LEU A 143 -5.69 -18.34 9.40
C LEU A 143 -7.18 -18.26 9.07
N ALA A 144 -8.02 -19.01 9.81
CA ALA A 144 -9.47 -18.96 9.62
C ALA A 144 -10.05 -17.56 9.91
N VAL A 145 -9.58 -16.91 10.99
CA VAL A 145 -10.00 -15.54 11.33
C VAL A 145 -9.57 -14.56 10.26
N LEU A 146 -8.33 -14.69 9.77
CA LEU A 146 -7.80 -13.81 8.73
C LEU A 146 -8.58 -13.99 7.41
N ALA A 147 -8.79 -15.25 6.96
CA ALA A 147 -9.55 -15.54 5.75
C ALA A 147 -10.96 -14.94 5.80
N ARG A 148 -11.66 -15.10 6.92
CA ARG A 148 -13.03 -14.57 7.11
C ARG A 148 -13.11 -13.05 6.98
N LYS A 149 -12.10 -12.31 7.44
CA LYS A 149 -12.03 -10.85 7.26
C LYS A 149 -12.08 -10.44 5.79
N PHE A 150 -11.60 -11.31 4.89
CA PHE A 150 -11.60 -11.11 3.46
C PHE A 150 -12.74 -11.83 2.72
N GLY A 151 -13.70 -12.42 3.47
CA GLY A 151 -14.80 -13.18 2.89
C GLY A 151 -14.35 -14.49 2.22
N LEU A 152 -13.28 -15.10 2.75
CA LEU A 152 -12.71 -16.37 2.30
C LEU A 152 -12.75 -17.40 3.42
N THR A 153 -12.46 -18.67 3.07
CA THR A 153 -12.27 -19.77 4.04
C THR A 153 -10.78 -20.07 4.21
N GLU A 154 -10.42 -20.77 5.29
CA GLU A 154 -9.03 -21.18 5.55
C GLU A 154 -8.44 -22.07 4.44
N GLU A 155 -9.29 -22.82 3.74
CA GLU A 155 -8.89 -23.66 2.60
C GLU A 155 -8.21 -22.86 1.48
N PHE A 156 -8.48 -21.55 1.41
CA PHE A 156 -7.85 -20.68 0.45
C PHE A 156 -6.33 -20.72 0.52
N PHE A 157 -5.75 -20.78 1.71
CA PHE A 157 -4.29 -20.80 1.91
C PHE A 157 -3.61 -22.07 1.40
N TYR A 158 -4.37 -23.14 1.18
CA TYR A 158 -3.85 -24.46 0.79
C TYR A 158 -4.19 -24.84 -0.64
N ARG A 159 -4.64 -23.87 -1.46
CA ARG A 159 -4.99 -24.13 -2.87
C ARG A 159 -3.75 -24.36 -3.70
N ASP A 160 -3.75 -25.39 -4.54
CA ASP A 160 -2.75 -25.65 -5.59
C ASP A 160 -2.96 -24.80 -6.84
N GLN A 161 -4.02 -23.99 -6.87
CA GLN A 161 -4.31 -23.06 -7.94
C GLN A 161 -3.22 -21.98 -8.03
N GLN A 162 -2.76 -21.66 -9.24
CA GLN A 162 -1.76 -20.62 -9.45
C GLN A 162 -2.31 -19.22 -9.13
N MET A 163 -1.44 -18.35 -8.63
CA MET A 163 -1.77 -16.95 -8.37
C MET A 163 -2.25 -16.21 -9.63
N SER A 164 -1.72 -16.57 -10.81
CA SER A 164 -2.15 -16.01 -12.10
C SER A 164 -3.61 -16.31 -12.43
N GLU A 165 -4.15 -17.43 -11.98
CA GLU A 165 -5.51 -17.91 -12.27
C GLU A 165 -6.58 -17.35 -11.34
N LEU A 166 -6.17 -16.74 -10.22
CA LEU A 166 -7.08 -16.08 -9.31
C LEU A 166 -7.77 -14.89 -9.98
N SER A 167 -8.99 -14.60 -9.57
CA SER A 167 -9.67 -13.34 -9.92
C SER A 167 -8.87 -12.14 -9.40
N GLY A 168 -9.05 -10.96 -10.00
CA GLY A 168 -8.38 -9.74 -9.55
C GLY A 168 -8.60 -9.47 -8.06
N GLY A 169 -9.84 -9.60 -7.57
CA GLY A 169 -10.17 -9.43 -6.17
C GLY A 169 -9.49 -10.47 -5.25
N GLU A 170 -9.41 -11.75 -5.66
CA GLU A 170 -8.72 -12.78 -4.89
C GLU A 170 -7.21 -12.53 -4.82
N LYS A 171 -6.58 -12.07 -5.93
CA LYS A 171 -5.16 -11.66 -5.95
C LYS A 171 -4.86 -10.58 -4.92
N VAL A 172 -5.68 -9.56 -4.90
CA VAL A 172 -5.54 -8.44 -3.97
C VAL A 172 -5.77 -8.91 -2.52
N LYS A 173 -6.79 -9.74 -2.27
CA LYS A 173 -7.04 -10.34 -0.95
C LYS A 173 -5.86 -11.18 -0.47
N ALA A 174 -5.28 -12.02 -1.34
CA ALA A 174 -4.11 -12.83 -1.02
C ALA A 174 -2.91 -11.94 -0.63
N GLN A 175 -2.61 -10.92 -1.41
CA GLN A 175 -1.53 -9.97 -1.12
C GLN A 175 -1.76 -9.24 0.22
N MET A 176 -2.98 -8.78 0.48
CA MET A 176 -3.32 -8.12 1.75
C MET A 176 -3.20 -9.06 2.94
N MET A 177 -3.69 -10.29 2.84
CA MET A 177 -3.55 -11.27 3.91
C MET A 177 -2.07 -11.54 4.22
N ARG A 178 -1.22 -11.68 3.19
CA ARG A 178 0.23 -11.85 3.37
C ARG A 178 0.87 -10.67 4.09
N LEU A 179 0.54 -9.43 3.68
CA LEU A 179 1.05 -8.23 4.34
C LEU A 179 0.60 -8.13 5.81
N LEU A 180 -0.64 -8.48 6.11
CA LEU A 180 -1.14 -8.46 7.50
C LEU A 180 -0.48 -9.52 8.39
N MET A 181 -0.03 -10.65 7.83
CA MET A 181 0.75 -11.64 8.58
C MET A 181 2.16 -11.12 8.93
N GLU A 182 2.73 -10.22 8.14
CA GLU A 182 4.08 -9.69 8.33
C GLU A 182 4.15 -8.57 9.40
N ASP A 183 3.07 -8.33 10.15
CA ASP A 183 2.99 -7.28 11.19
C ASP A 183 3.39 -5.90 10.68
N VAL A 184 3.02 -5.55 9.47
CA VAL A 184 3.29 -4.23 8.89
C VAL A 184 2.58 -3.13 9.68
N THR A 185 3.28 -2.03 9.93
CA THR A 185 2.76 -0.88 10.66
C THR A 185 2.35 0.26 9.74
N VAL A 186 2.94 0.35 8.55
CA VAL A 186 2.56 1.31 7.51
C VAL A 186 2.27 0.56 6.22
N LEU A 187 1.04 0.66 5.72
CA LEU A 187 0.61 0.08 4.44
C LEU A 187 0.63 1.13 3.34
N LEU A 188 1.33 0.84 2.28
CA LEU A 188 1.35 1.60 1.03
C LEU A 188 0.57 0.82 -0.03
N LEU A 189 -0.56 1.34 -0.47
CA LEU A 189 -1.46 0.66 -1.39
C LEU A 189 -1.48 1.39 -2.73
N ASP A 190 -1.08 0.72 -3.80
CA ASP A 190 -1.04 1.27 -5.14
C ASP A 190 -2.28 0.83 -5.92
N GLU A 191 -3.22 1.75 -6.12
CA GLU A 191 -4.51 1.53 -6.79
C GLU A 191 -5.26 0.28 -6.28
N PRO A 192 -5.51 0.17 -4.96
CA PRO A 192 -6.25 -0.96 -4.43
C PRO A 192 -7.64 -1.01 -5.07
N SER A 193 -8.04 -2.18 -5.56
CA SER A 193 -9.36 -2.37 -6.16
C SER A 193 -10.48 -1.99 -5.18
N ASN A 194 -11.68 -1.65 -5.70
CA ASN A 194 -12.84 -1.25 -4.89
C ASN A 194 -13.22 -2.29 -3.82
N ASP A 195 -12.83 -3.55 -4.00
CA ASP A 195 -13.11 -4.64 -3.06
C ASP A 195 -12.39 -4.48 -1.70
N ILE A 196 -11.25 -3.77 -1.66
CA ILE A 196 -10.54 -3.49 -0.39
C ILE A 196 -11.20 -2.35 0.38
N CYS A 197 -11.79 -1.37 -0.31
CA CYS A 197 -12.45 -0.24 0.35
C CYS A 197 -13.61 -0.68 1.28
N LEU A 198 -14.25 -1.81 0.99
CA LEU A 198 -15.35 -2.36 1.80
C LEU A 198 -14.87 -2.99 3.11
N LEU A 199 -13.64 -3.51 3.16
CA LEU A 199 -13.08 -4.17 4.35
C LEU A 199 -12.77 -3.19 5.50
N TYR A 200 -12.46 -1.93 5.16
CA TYR A 200 -12.15 -0.89 6.15
C TYR A 200 -13.38 -0.11 6.66
N THR A 201 -14.56 -0.35 6.10
CA THR A 201 -15.81 0.30 6.53
C THR A 201 -16.59 -0.54 7.54
N SER A 202 -16.33 -1.84 7.66
CA SER A 202 -17.05 -2.73 8.58
C SER A 202 -16.63 -2.59 10.05
N ASP A 203 -15.40 -2.11 10.34
CA ASP A 203 -14.92 -1.89 11.70
C ASP A 203 -15.35 -0.52 12.30
N ALA A 204 -16.20 0.24 11.62
CA ALA A 204 -16.70 1.54 12.10
C ALA A 204 -18.15 1.48 12.64
N ALA A 205 -18.72 0.28 12.80
CA ALA A 205 -20.11 0.07 13.18
C ALA A 205 -20.31 -0.77 14.46
N ASP A 206 -19.30 -0.81 15.38
CA ASP A 206 -19.47 -1.32 16.74
C ASP A 206 -18.96 -0.31 17.78
#